data_5bcd233b8fd68937317d944c4bddec04
#
_entry.id   5bcd233b8fd68937317d944c4bddec04
#
_cell.length_a   1.000
_cell.length_b   1.000
_cell.length_c   1.000
_cell.angle_alpha   90.00
_cell.angle_beta   90.00
_cell.angle_gamma   90.00
#
_symmetry.space_group_name_H-M   'P 1'
#
loop_
_entity.id
_entity.type
_entity.pdbx_description
1 polymer ?
#
loop_
_entity_poly.entity_id
_entity_poly.type
_entity_poly.pdbx_seq_one_letter_code
_entity_poly.pdbx_strand_id
1 'polypeptide(L)'
;MKPEEMLLKKEERVSFSLRALFEQYGYRKFKMSKFEEYDFYAENRSFLHSEAILTFTGLDGKLLALKPDVTLSIVKNTKGSRDTAERVYYNENVYRARKGAGEYKEIMQVGLEYIGEVDAYATLEVLLLAQKSLKAISDAYILDVSHMGFVAGLMEEVALPYAQQDRILDCISEKNIHGIRAVCKENGVAADLTERLEGLASLYGSLEETLPQAKALCCNEKMEQAVQELENILRCLKIGGNEEKVNLDFSIVNDMDYYTGIIFQGFINGVPSSI
;
A
#
# COMPACT_ATOMS: atom_id res chain seq x y z
N MET A 1 -0.19 -27.94 -21.04
CA MET A 1 0.90 -26.96 -20.95
C MET A 1 1.71 -27.05 -22.23
N LYS A 2 1.86 -25.93 -22.94
CA LYS A 2 2.63 -25.90 -24.19
C LYS A 2 4.11 -26.11 -23.89
N PRO A 3 4.92 -26.76 -24.79
CA PRO A 3 6.34 -26.98 -24.54
C PRO A 3 7.15 -25.70 -24.17
N GLU A 4 6.75 -24.57 -24.70
CA GLU A 4 7.35 -23.26 -24.44
C GLU A 4 7.14 -22.80 -22.98
N GLU A 5 6.02 -23.17 -22.35
CA GLU A 5 5.71 -22.84 -20.95
C GLU A 5 6.55 -23.65 -19.95
N MET A 6 7.12 -24.81 -20.38
CA MET A 6 7.98 -25.63 -19.54
C MET A 6 9.40 -25.07 -19.40
N LEU A 7 9.81 -24.16 -20.30
CA LEU A 7 11.13 -23.52 -20.26
C LEU A 7 11.17 -22.28 -19.37
N LEU A 8 10.01 -21.71 -19.03
CA LEU A 8 9.93 -20.50 -18.21
C LEU A 8 10.11 -20.81 -16.73
N LYS A 9 10.93 -20.03 -16.06
CA LYS A 9 11.00 -20.03 -14.59
C LYS A 9 9.66 -19.59 -13.98
N LYS A 10 9.45 -19.91 -12.69
CA LYS A 10 8.20 -19.54 -12.00
C LYS A 10 7.95 -18.03 -12.04
N GLU A 11 8.98 -17.22 -11.79
CA GLU A 11 8.91 -15.76 -11.79
C GLU A 11 8.52 -15.21 -13.17
N GLU A 12 9.05 -15.79 -14.24
CA GLU A 12 8.73 -15.38 -15.61
C GLU A 12 7.26 -15.69 -15.94
N ARG A 13 6.78 -16.89 -15.58
CA ARG A 13 5.37 -17.27 -15.77
C ARG A 13 4.42 -16.32 -15.02
N VAL A 14 4.74 -16.00 -13.77
CA VAL A 14 3.96 -15.04 -12.97
C VAL A 14 3.95 -13.67 -13.65
N SER A 15 5.12 -13.16 -14.05
CA SER A 15 5.22 -11.86 -14.74
C SER A 15 4.39 -11.82 -16.03
N PHE A 16 4.37 -12.89 -16.83
CA PHE A 16 3.53 -12.97 -18.03
C PHE A 16 2.04 -13.04 -17.69
N SER A 17 1.66 -13.77 -16.64
CA SER A 17 0.27 -13.86 -16.19
C SER A 17 -0.25 -12.52 -15.70
N LEU A 18 0.55 -11.80 -14.88
CA LEU A 18 0.22 -10.47 -14.39
C LEU A 18 0.09 -9.45 -15.53
N ARG A 19 1.02 -9.50 -16.50
CA ARG A 19 0.93 -8.66 -17.70
C ARG A 19 -0.37 -8.89 -18.45
N ALA A 20 -0.72 -10.15 -18.73
CA ALA A 20 -1.94 -10.49 -19.45
C ALA A 20 -3.19 -10.02 -18.67
N LEU A 21 -3.19 -10.17 -17.34
CA LEU A 21 -4.24 -9.69 -16.47
C LEU A 21 -4.40 -8.17 -16.57
N PHE A 22 -3.32 -7.41 -16.46
CA PHE A 22 -3.38 -5.94 -16.49
C PHE A 22 -3.82 -5.41 -17.85
N GLU A 23 -3.33 -6.01 -18.97
CA GLU A 23 -3.73 -5.64 -20.32
C GLU A 23 -5.23 -5.93 -20.57
N GLN A 24 -5.82 -6.99 -19.98
CA GLN A 24 -7.26 -7.27 -20.03
C GLN A 24 -8.12 -6.17 -19.38
N TYR A 25 -7.59 -5.49 -18.37
CA TYR A 25 -8.23 -4.35 -17.71
C TYR A 25 -7.90 -3.00 -18.36
N GLY A 26 -7.23 -3.01 -19.52
CA GLY A 26 -6.91 -1.80 -20.28
C GLY A 26 -5.69 -1.04 -19.78
N TYR A 27 -4.88 -1.62 -18.89
CA TYR A 27 -3.62 -1.03 -18.47
C TYR A 27 -2.57 -1.18 -19.58
N ARG A 28 -1.82 -0.11 -19.82
CA ARG A 28 -0.76 -0.07 -20.82
C ARG A 28 0.62 -0.15 -20.19
N LYS A 29 1.55 -0.85 -20.87
CA LYS A 29 2.91 -0.95 -20.36
C LYS A 29 3.60 0.40 -20.34
N PHE A 30 4.06 0.81 -19.16
CA PHE A 30 4.92 1.96 -18.96
C PHE A 30 6.38 1.53 -19.05
N LYS A 31 7.19 2.30 -19.80
CA LYS A 31 8.63 2.12 -19.88
C LYS A 31 9.30 3.37 -19.31
N MET A 32 10.27 3.17 -18.45
CA MET A 32 11.01 4.25 -17.82
C MET A 32 12.52 4.06 -17.94
N SER A 33 13.27 5.12 -17.71
CA SER A 33 14.72 5.05 -17.59
C SER A 33 15.13 4.28 -16.33
N LYS A 34 16.32 3.67 -16.34
CA LYS A 34 16.91 3.05 -15.13
C LYS A 34 17.45 4.10 -14.15
N PHE A 35 17.75 5.28 -14.65
CA PHE A 35 18.32 6.40 -13.89
C PHE A 35 17.70 7.71 -14.31
N GLU A 36 17.63 8.63 -13.38
CA GLU A 36 17.09 9.97 -13.53
C GLU A 36 17.99 10.99 -12.82
N GLU A 37 17.78 12.28 -13.02
CA GLU A 37 18.50 13.32 -12.28
C GLU A 37 18.21 13.19 -10.77
N TYR A 38 19.28 13.24 -9.95
CA TYR A 38 19.16 13.07 -8.50
C TYR A 38 18.26 14.12 -7.85
N ASP A 39 18.29 15.36 -8.37
CA ASP A 39 17.50 16.48 -7.80
C ASP A 39 16.01 16.15 -7.74
N PHE A 40 15.50 15.41 -8.73
CA PHE A 40 14.12 14.94 -8.71
C PHE A 40 13.77 14.10 -7.46
N TYR A 41 14.65 13.21 -7.06
CA TYR A 41 14.45 12.40 -5.86
C TYR A 41 14.74 13.19 -4.57
N ALA A 42 15.66 14.14 -4.62
CA ALA A 42 15.98 15.00 -3.49
C ALA A 42 14.81 15.92 -3.10
N GLU A 43 14.09 16.42 -4.09
CA GLU A 43 12.88 17.25 -3.91
C GLU A 43 11.66 16.45 -3.41
N ASN A 44 11.65 15.13 -3.64
CA ASN A 44 10.53 14.25 -3.33
C ASN A 44 10.89 13.18 -2.28
N ARG A 45 11.79 13.49 -1.34
CA ARG A 45 12.28 12.52 -0.34
C ARG A 45 11.21 11.92 0.55
N SER A 46 10.16 12.66 0.87
CA SER A 46 9.03 12.18 1.67
C SER A 46 8.29 11.01 1.05
N PHE A 47 8.40 10.82 -0.27
CA PHE A 47 7.79 9.69 -0.97
C PHE A 47 8.68 8.44 -1.05
N LEU A 48 9.91 8.51 -0.55
CA LEU A 48 10.87 7.42 -0.71
C LEU A 48 10.95 6.57 0.56
N HIS A 49 10.75 5.28 0.44
CA HIS A 49 10.92 4.31 1.53
C HIS A 49 12.37 4.15 2.01
N SER A 50 13.34 4.77 1.33
CA SER A 50 14.77 4.70 1.68
C SER A 50 15.43 6.05 1.48
N GLU A 51 16.10 6.54 2.52
CA GLU A 51 16.91 7.77 2.45
C GLU A 51 18.19 7.59 1.61
N ALA A 52 18.66 6.35 1.44
CA ALA A 52 19.88 6.04 0.73
C ALA A 52 19.59 5.75 -0.74
N ILE A 53 19.93 6.70 -1.61
CA ILE A 53 19.81 6.62 -3.06
C ILE A 53 21.19 6.36 -3.66
N LEU A 54 21.31 5.39 -4.56
CA LEU A 54 22.53 5.13 -5.29
C LEU A 54 22.71 6.16 -6.41
N THR A 55 23.78 6.95 -6.33
CA THR A 55 24.06 8.04 -7.26
C THR A 55 25.38 7.83 -8.02
N PHE A 56 25.49 8.45 -9.19
CA PHE A 56 26.70 8.50 -10.00
C PHE A 56 26.72 9.75 -10.87
N THR A 57 27.89 10.15 -11.36
CA THR A 57 28.04 11.30 -12.25
C THR A 57 27.79 10.89 -13.70
N GLY A 58 26.86 11.56 -14.37
CA GLY A 58 26.61 11.40 -15.80
C GLY A 58 27.72 11.97 -16.68
N LEU A 59 27.66 11.66 -17.98
CA LEU A 59 28.65 12.12 -18.96
C LEU A 59 28.65 13.64 -19.15
N ASP A 60 27.53 14.30 -18.84
CA ASP A 60 27.34 15.76 -18.87
C ASP A 60 27.70 16.43 -17.54
N GLY A 61 28.24 15.69 -16.58
CA GLY A 61 28.61 16.17 -15.24
C GLY A 61 27.44 16.27 -14.24
N LYS A 62 26.22 15.97 -14.65
CA LYS A 62 25.06 15.95 -13.73
C LYS A 62 25.09 14.77 -12.78
N LEU A 63 24.56 14.97 -11.58
CA LEU A 63 24.36 13.87 -10.62
C LEU A 63 23.10 13.09 -11.03
N LEU A 64 23.29 11.82 -11.34
CA LEU A 64 22.22 10.88 -11.66
C LEU A 64 22.01 9.90 -10.51
N ALA A 65 20.78 9.37 -10.41
CA ALA A 65 20.40 8.36 -9.42
C ALA A 65 19.84 7.12 -10.10
N LEU A 66 20.19 5.94 -9.61
CA LEU A 66 19.47 4.72 -9.93
C LEU A 66 18.11 4.76 -9.27
N LYS A 67 17.08 4.44 -10.00
CA LYS A 67 15.67 4.50 -9.62
C LYS A 67 15.38 3.73 -8.32
N PRO A 68 15.03 4.41 -7.21
CA PRO A 68 14.67 3.78 -5.95
C PRO A 68 13.20 3.41 -5.88
N ASP A 69 12.37 4.07 -6.72
CA ASP A 69 10.91 3.94 -6.75
C ASP A 69 10.36 4.06 -8.17
N VAL A 70 9.26 3.38 -8.43
CA VAL A 70 8.60 3.35 -9.74
C VAL A 70 7.51 4.39 -9.83
N THR A 71 6.68 4.53 -8.79
CA THR A 71 5.52 5.42 -8.77
C THR A 71 5.91 6.88 -9.02
N LEU A 72 6.96 7.37 -8.36
CA LEU A 72 7.48 8.72 -8.59
C LEU A 72 7.88 8.96 -10.05
N SER A 73 8.58 7.98 -10.66
CA SER A 73 8.97 8.08 -12.08
C SER A 73 7.75 8.10 -13.01
N ILE A 74 6.69 7.35 -12.68
CA ILE A 74 5.45 7.36 -13.44
C ILE A 74 4.77 8.71 -13.31
N VAL A 75 4.54 9.20 -12.08
CA VAL A 75 3.87 10.48 -11.81
C VAL A 75 4.56 11.64 -12.53
N LYS A 76 5.90 11.70 -12.51
CA LYS A 76 6.68 12.71 -13.23
C LYS A 76 6.41 12.74 -14.75
N ASN A 77 6.24 11.55 -15.33
CA ASN A 77 6.09 11.39 -16.78
C ASN A 77 4.63 11.36 -17.24
N THR A 78 3.68 11.35 -16.30
CA THR A 78 2.25 11.35 -16.57
C THR A 78 1.79 12.79 -16.78
N LYS A 79 1.25 13.08 -17.95
CA LYS A 79 0.59 14.35 -18.20
C LYS A 79 -0.85 14.26 -17.69
N GLY A 80 -1.03 14.40 -16.39
CA GLY A 80 -2.35 14.33 -15.77
C GLY A 80 -3.33 15.31 -16.43
N SER A 81 -4.26 14.78 -17.21
CA SER A 81 -5.48 15.49 -17.58
C SER A 81 -6.52 15.13 -16.51
N ARG A 82 -7.21 16.13 -15.96
CA ARG A 82 -8.32 15.91 -15.03
C ARG A 82 -9.46 15.09 -15.62
N ASP A 83 -9.51 15.00 -16.95
CA ASP A 83 -10.63 14.38 -17.68
C ASP A 83 -10.38 12.93 -18.11
N THR A 84 -9.16 12.40 -17.99
CA THR A 84 -8.83 11.03 -18.42
C THR A 84 -7.87 10.36 -17.44
N ALA A 85 -8.34 9.27 -16.82
CA ALA A 85 -7.49 8.44 -15.98
C ALA A 85 -6.43 7.72 -16.83
N GLU A 86 -5.18 7.74 -16.37
CA GLU A 86 -4.11 6.93 -16.95
C GLU A 86 -3.99 5.62 -16.19
N ARG A 87 -4.07 4.51 -16.95
CA ARG A 87 -3.90 3.13 -16.45
C ARG A 87 -2.61 2.57 -17.01
N VAL A 88 -1.62 2.41 -16.17
CA VAL A 88 -0.32 1.89 -16.58
C VAL A 88 0.12 0.74 -15.70
N TYR A 89 0.86 -0.21 -16.28
CA TYR A 89 1.54 -1.25 -15.52
C TYR A 89 3.03 -1.28 -15.86
N TYR A 90 3.83 -1.81 -14.95
CA TYR A 90 5.27 -1.90 -15.10
C TYR A 90 5.81 -3.25 -14.66
N ASN A 91 6.97 -3.60 -15.18
CA ASN A 91 7.83 -4.67 -14.71
C ASN A 91 9.26 -4.10 -14.78
N GLU A 92 9.74 -3.59 -13.66
CA GLU A 92 10.92 -2.74 -13.60
C GLU A 92 11.76 -3.08 -12.36
N ASN A 93 13.08 -2.86 -12.47
CA ASN A 93 13.97 -2.99 -11.35
C ASN A 93 14.11 -1.66 -10.60
N VAL A 94 14.07 -1.73 -9.28
CA VAL A 94 14.42 -0.64 -8.37
C VAL A 94 15.66 -0.98 -7.56
N TYR A 95 16.37 0.03 -7.10
CA TYR A 95 17.64 -0.11 -6.40
C TYR A 95 17.55 0.51 -5.02
N ARG A 96 17.54 -0.32 -3.99
CA ARG A 96 17.33 0.11 -2.61
C ARG A 96 18.45 -0.36 -1.70
N ALA A 97 18.84 0.51 -0.76
CA ALA A 97 19.77 0.13 0.30
C ALA A 97 19.09 -0.85 1.27
N ARG A 98 19.80 -1.88 1.67
CA ARG A 98 19.37 -2.77 2.75
C ARG A 98 19.63 -2.08 4.09
N LYS A 99 18.57 -1.91 4.91
CA LYS A 99 18.73 -1.35 6.27
C LYS A 99 19.79 -2.16 7.05
N GLY A 100 20.82 -1.48 7.55
CA GLY A 100 21.85 -2.05 8.42
C GLY A 100 22.95 -2.86 7.75
N ALA A 101 22.96 -3.07 6.42
CA ALA A 101 23.95 -3.90 5.75
C ALA A 101 24.93 -3.14 4.85
N GLY A 102 24.71 -1.86 4.56
CA GLY A 102 25.55 -1.08 3.65
C GLY A 102 25.58 -1.59 2.19
N GLU A 103 24.65 -2.46 1.83
CA GLU A 103 24.53 -3.06 0.51
C GLU A 103 23.31 -2.54 -0.24
N TYR A 104 23.44 -2.40 -1.56
CA TYR A 104 22.31 -2.12 -2.45
C TYR A 104 21.77 -3.42 -3.05
N LYS A 105 20.45 -3.50 -3.17
CA LYS A 105 19.78 -4.58 -3.87
C LYS A 105 19.06 -4.06 -5.08
N GLU A 106 19.15 -4.83 -6.16
CA GLU A 106 18.26 -4.74 -7.30
C GLU A 106 17.02 -5.60 -7.01
N ILE A 107 15.84 -4.98 -7.03
CA ILE A 107 14.56 -5.62 -6.72
C ILE A 107 13.66 -5.46 -7.94
N MET A 108 13.25 -6.58 -8.54
CA MET A 108 12.25 -6.56 -9.60
C MET A 108 10.87 -6.30 -8.98
N GLN A 109 10.20 -5.27 -9.45
CA GLN A 109 8.82 -4.94 -9.09
C GLN A 109 7.91 -5.05 -10.30
N VAL A 110 6.78 -5.72 -10.12
CA VAL A 110 5.68 -5.76 -11.08
C VAL A 110 4.48 -5.10 -10.41
N GLY A 111 3.92 -4.10 -11.03
CA GLY A 111 2.80 -3.36 -10.45
C GLY A 111 2.00 -2.61 -11.50
N LEU A 112 0.96 -1.95 -11.03
CA LEU A 112 0.12 -1.07 -11.83
C LEU A 112 -0.15 0.24 -11.08
N GLU A 113 -0.41 1.29 -11.84
CA GLU A 113 -0.81 2.59 -11.33
C GLU A 113 -2.07 3.06 -12.05
N TYR A 114 -3.03 3.52 -11.27
CA TYR A 114 -4.20 4.24 -11.75
C TYR A 114 -4.05 5.70 -11.32
N ILE A 115 -3.92 6.61 -12.28
CA ILE A 115 -3.63 8.03 -12.03
C ILE A 115 -4.75 8.86 -12.62
N GLY A 116 -5.38 9.69 -11.80
CA GLY A 116 -6.49 10.54 -12.19
C GLY A 116 -7.48 10.71 -11.05
N GLU A 117 -8.73 10.97 -11.37
CA GLU A 117 -9.81 10.99 -10.38
C GLU A 117 -10.11 9.56 -9.92
N VAL A 118 -9.84 9.28 -8.64
CA VAL A 118 -10.04 7.96 -8.04
C VAL A 118 -11.42 7.91 -7.39
N ASP A 119 -12.36 7.30 -8.09
CA ASP A 119 -13.69 7.02 -7.58
C ASP A 119 -13.78 5.61 -6.92
N ALA A 120 -14.96 5.28 -6.40
CA ALA A 120 -15.20 3.97 -5.79
C ALA A 120 -15.00 2.80 -6.77
N TYR A 121 -15.24 3.02 -8.08
CA TYR A 121 -15.00 2.01 -9.09
C TYR A 121 -13.51 1.76 -9.32
N ALA A 122 -12.71 2.83 -9.44
CA ALA A 122 -11.26 2.73 -9.58
C ALA A 122 -10.63 2.01 -8.38
N THR A 123 -11.05 2.36 -7.17
CA THR A 123 -10.61 1.71 -5.93
C THR A 123 -10.92 0.21 -5.94
N LEU A 124 -12.15 -0.16 -6.29
CA LEU A 124 -12.56 -1.56 -6.39
C LEU A 124 -11.79 -2.30 -7.50
N GLU A 125 -11.58 -1.68 -8.66
CA GLU A 125 -10.83 -2.27 -9.77
C GLU A 125 -9.40 -2.63 -9.32
N VAL A 126 -8.71 -1.69 -8.66
CA VAL A 126 -7.34 -1.91 -8.16
C VAL A 126 -7.32 -3.03 -7.11
N LEU A 127 -8.28 -3.06 -6.18
CA LEU A 127 -8.38 -4.10 -5.16
C LEU A 127 -8.63 -5.50 -5.78
N LEU A 128 -9.52 -5.59 -6.75
CA LEU A 128 -9.76 -6.84 -7.49
C LEU A 128 -8.53 -7.28 -8.28
N LEU A 129 -7.79 -6.35 -8.87
CA LEU A 129 -6.54 -6.66 -9.56
C LEU A 129 -5.46 -7.13 -8.60
N ALA A 130 -5.39 -6.57 -7.38
CA ALA A 130 -4.50 -7.06 -6.33
C ALA A 130 -4.84 -8.52 -5.94
N GLN A 131 -6.11 -8.84 -5.68
CA GLN A 131 -6.55 -10.21 -5.41
C GLN A 131 -6.23 -11.18 -6.56
N LYS A 132 -6.54 -10.80 -7.80
CA LYS A 132 -6.26 -11.64 -8.98
C LYS A 132 -4.77 -11.82 -9.20
N SER A 133 -3.96 -10.83 -8.87
CA SER A 133 -2.50 -10.91 -8.93
C SER A 133 -1.97 -11.91 -7.91
N LEU A 134 -2.43 -11.85 -6.67
CA LEU A 134 -2.09 -12.82 -5.63
C LEU A 134 -2.51 -14.24 -6.02
N LYS A 135 -3.73 -14.39 -6.52
CA LYS A 135 -4.26 -15.68 -7.00
C LYS A 135 -3.43 -16.25 -8.17
N ALA A 136 -2.91 -15.41 -9.05
CA ALA A 136 -2.01 -15.85 -10.13
C ALA A 136 -0.68 -16.41 -9.62
N ILE A 137 -0.27 -16.02 -8.40
CA ILE A 137 0.95 -16.51 -7.75
C ILE A 137 0.67 -17.78 -6.93
N SER A 138 -0.42 -17.77 -6.16
CA SER A 138 -0.82 -18.87 -5.27
C SER A 138 -2.30 -18.80 -4.91
N ASP A 139 -2.99 -19.95 -4.82
CA ASP A 139 -4.34 -20.00 -4.27
C ASP A 139 -4.38 -19.81 -2.75
N ALA A 140 -3.26 -20.02 -2.05
CA ALA A 140 -3.13 -19.83 -0.61
C ALA A 140 -2.65 -18.42 -0.26
N TYR A 141 -3.49 -17.42 -0.58
CA TYR A 141 -3.23 -16.02 -0.27
C TYR A 141 -4.30 -15.43 0.64
N ILE A 142 -3.96 -14.32 1.28
CA ILE A 142 -4.86 -13.42 2.01
C ILE A 142 -4.52 -11.99 1.55
N LEU A 143 -5.53 -11.14 1.42
CA LEU A 143 -5.42 -9.72 1.18
C LEU A 143 -5.95 -8.98 2.40
N ASP A 144 -5.05 -8.42 3.20
CA ASP A 144 -5.42 -7.58 4.33
C ASP A 144 -5.58 -6.15 3.85
N VAL A 145 -6.67 -5.49 4.21
CA VAL A 145 -6.99 -4.10 3.88
C VAL A 145 -7.04 -3.25 5.14
N SER A 146 -6.65 -2.01 5.02
CA SER A 146 -6.75 -0.97 6.04
C SER A 146 -7.31 0.30 5.40
N HIS A 147 -7.70 1.27 6.21
CA HIS A 147 -8.17 2.57 5.73
C HIS A 147 -7.51 3.69 6.50
N MET A 148 -6.61 4.43 5.86
CA MET A 148 -5.83 5.49 6.51
C MET A 148 -6.70 6.64 7.02
N GLY A 149 -7.80 6.95 6.33
CA GLY A 149 -8.78 7.93 6.82
C GLY A 149 -9.42 7.54 8.16
N PHE A 150 -9.60 6.24 8.42
CA PHE A 150 -10.09 5.75 9.72
C PHE A 150 -9.06 5.97 10.83
N VAL A 151 -7.81 5.56 10.57
CA VAL A 151 -6.69 5.75 11.51
C VAL A 151 -6.46 7.23 11.78
N ALA A 152 -6.37 8.05 10.72
CA ALA A 152 -6.18 9.49 10.85
C ALA A 152 -7.33 10.17 11.61
N GLY A 153 -8.59 9.75 11.40
CA GLY A 153 -9.73 10.26 12.15
C GLY A 153 -9.59 10.02 13.66
N LEU A 154 -9.16 8.83 14.07
CA LEU A 154 -8.92 8.55 15.50
C LEU A 154 -7.72 9.34 16.03
N MET A 155 -6.65 9.51 15.26
CA MET A 155 -5.49 10.30 15.65
C MET A 155 -5.81 11.79 15.80
N GLU A 156 -6.73 12.34 15.02
CA GLU A 156 -7.24 13.71 15.16
C GLU A 156 -7.95 13.92 16.52
N GLU A 157 -8.76 12.96 16.98
CA GLU A 157 -9.43 13.01 18.28
C GLU A 157 -8.43 12.90 19.45
N VAL A 158 -7.39 12.07 19.28
CA VAL A 158 -6.33 11.92 20.27
C VAL A 158 -5.50 13.21 20.41
N ALA A 159 -5.37 13.99 19.34
CA ALA A 159 -4.81 15.34 19.29
C ALA A 159 -3.41 15.48 19.94
N LEU A 160 -2.55 14.48 19.80
CA LEU A 160 -1.17 14.52 20.31
C LEU A 160 -0.21 15.17 19.30
N PRO A 161 0.96 15.69 19.75
CA PRO A 161 2.01 16.11 18.85
C PRO A 161 2.53 14.96 17.99
N TYR A 162 3.04 15.29 16.79
CA TYR A 162 3.46 14.33 15.75
C TYR A 162 4.34 13.18 16.29
N ALA A 163 5.37 13.49 17.10
CA ALA A 163 6.27 12.47 17.65
C ALA A 163 5.56 11.43 18.55
N GLN A 164 4.48 11.81 19.24
CA GLN A 164 3.68 10.90 20.04
C GLN A 164 2.67 10.14 19.18
N GLN A 165 2.15 10.77 18.12
CA GLN A 165 1.32 10.09 17.14
C GLN A 165 2.11 8.97 16.45
N ASP A 166 3.35 9.24 16.00
CA ASP A 166 4.25 8.23 15.43
C ASP A 166 4.46 7.04 16.38
N ARG A 167 4.70 7.30 17.66
CA ARG A 167 4.85 6.22 18.67
C ARG A 167 3.58 5.37 18.78
N ILE A 168 2.40 5.98 18.68
CA ILE A 168 1.12 5.24 18.71
C ILE A 168 0.98 4.42 17.43
N LEU A 169 1.30 4.99 16.27
CA LEU A 169 1.24 4.28 14.99
C LEU A 169 2.20 3.09 14.94
N ASP A 170 3.41 3.25 15.48
CA ASP A 170 4.36 2.14 15.64
C ASP A 170 3.75 1.03 16.52
N CYS A 171 3.16 1.41 17.68
CA CYS A 171 2.49 0.44 18.54
C CYS A 171 1.29 -0.24 17.85
N ILE A 172 0.51 0.47 17.03
CA ILE A 172 -0.59 -0.10 16.26
C ILE A 172 -0.02 -1.10 15.25
N SER A 173 1.04 -0.75 14.51
CA SER A 173 1.67 -1.61 13.51
C SER A 173 2.21 -2.91 14.11
N GLU A 174 2.73 -2.84 15.33
CA GLU A 174 3.24 -3.97 16.10
C GLU A 174 2.14 -4.72 16.90
N LYS A 175 0.89 -4.26 16.85
CA LYS A 175 -0.23 -4.75 17.70
C LYS A 175 0.11 -4.71 19.20
N ASN A 176 0.90 -3.72 19.59
CA ASN A 176 1.42 -3.54 20.95
C ASN A 176 0.47 -2.72 21.85
N ILE A 177 -0.55 -3.39 22.39
CA ILE A 177 -1.57 -2.78 23.26
C ILE A 177 -0.93 -2.15 24.51
N HIS A 178 0.10 -2.76 25.08
CA HIS A 178 0.78 -2.22 26.26
C HIS A 178 1.52 -0.92 25.93
N GLY A 179 2.13 -0.83 24.76
CA GLY A 179 2.78 0.40 24.27
C GLY A 179 1.77 1.52 24.06
N ILE A 180 0.62 1.25 23.42
CA ILE A 180 -0.48 2.22 23.26
C ILE A 180 -0.89 2.78 24.61
N ARG A 181 -1.20 1.91 25.58
CA ARG A 181 -1.62 2.30 26.93
C ARG A 181 -0.59 3.15 27.65
N ALA A 182 0.70 2.81 27.51
CA ALA A 182 1.79 3.56 28.09
C ALA A 182 1.87 4.98 27.52
N VAL A 183 1.88 5.12 26.19
CA VAL A 183 1.93 6.42 25.51
C VAL A 183 0.71 7.27 25.86
N CYS A 184 -0.49 6.70 25.85
CA CYS A 184 -1.73 7.41 26.22
C CYS A 184 -1.69 7.91 27.65
N LYS A 185 -1.24 7.08 28.60
CA LYS A 185 -1.11 7.45 30.01
C LYS A 185 -0.07 8.56 30.23
N GLU A 186 1.09 8.47 29.58
CA GLU A 186 2.14 9.50 29.64
C GLU A 186 1.64 10.88 29.19
N ASN A 187 0.72 10.91 28.23
CA ASN A 187 0.23 12.14 27.62
C ASN A 187 -1.17 12.55 28.06
N GLY A 188 -1.77 11.84 29.03
CA GLY A 188 -3.07 12.19 29.59
C GLY A 188 -4.24 12.02 28.63
N VAL A 189 -4.14 11.08 27.66
CA VAL A 189 -5.23 10.76 26.73
C VAL A 189 -6.41 10.19 27.50
N ALA A 190 -7.63 10.59 27.12
CA ALA A 190 -8.86 10.13 27.73
C ALA A 190 -9.03 8.60 27.64
N ALA A 191 -9.67 8.00 28.65
CA ALA A 191 -9.77 6.54 28.73
C ALA A 191 -10.52 5.93 27.56
N ASP A 192 -11.59 6.58 27.10
CA ASP A 192 -12.40 6.14 25.96
C ASP A 192 -11.63 6.16 24.64
N LEU A 193 -10.76 7.16 24.41
CA LEU A 193 -9.89 7.21 23.24
C LEU A 193 -8.79 6.15 23.33
N THR A 194 -8.26 5.90 24.53
CA THR A 194 -7.29 4.81 24.74
C THR A 194 -7.90 3.45 24.42
N GLU A 195 -9.14 3.18 24.87
CA GLU A 195 -9.86 1.94 24.56
C GLU A 195 -10.12 1.78 23.05
N ARG A 196 -10.43 2.88 22.36
CA ARG A 196 -10.60 2.86 20.88
C ARG A 196 -9.30 2.55 20.16
N LEU A 197 -8.18 3.10 20.59
CA LEU A 197 -6.84 2.78 20.03
C LEU A 197 -6.46 1.31 20.25
N GLU A 198 -6.73 0.79 21.46
CA GLU A 198 -6.51 -0.62 21.78
C GLU A 198 -7.40 -1.53 20.93
N GLY A 199 -8.68 -1.15 20.78
CA GLY A 199 -9.64 -1.83 19.92
C GLY A 199 -9.17 -1.86 18.46
N LEU A 200 -8.73 -0.71 17.94
CA LEU A 200 -8.21 -0.59 16.58
C LEU A 200 -7.03 -1.55 16.34
N ALA A 201 -6.04 -1.54 17.24
CA ALA A 201 -4.83 -2.37 17.11
C ALA A 201 -5.10 -3.87 17.25
N SER A 202 -6.20 -4.23 17.93
CA SER A 202 -6.62 -5.63 18.14
C SER A 202 -7.52 -6.17 17.04
N LEU A 203 -8.07 -5.29 16.20
CA LEU A 203 -9.09 -5.64 15.23
C LEU A 203 -8.43 -6.31 14.01
N TYR A 204 -8.75 -7.60 13.83
CA TYR A 204 -8.26 -8.40 12.72
C TYR A 204 -9.25 -9.53 12.40
N GLY A 205 -9.52 -9.77 11.14
CA GLY A 205 -10.36 -10.86 10.68
C GLY A 205 -11.03 -10.57 9.35
N SER A 206 -11.94 -11.44 8.93
CA SER A 206 -12.67 -11.24 7.68
C SER A 206 -13.33 -9.87 7.65
N LEU A 207 -13.31 -9.20 6.50
CA LEU A 207 -13.88 -7.86 6.36
C LEU A 207 -15.35 -7.82 6.80
N GLU A 208 -16.09 -8.91 6.55
CA GLU A 208 -17.50 -9.03 6.94
C GLU A 208 -17.72 -9.03 8.45
N GLU A 209 -16.89 -9.79 9.20
CA GLU A 209 -17.03 -9.95 10.65
C GLU A 209 -16.45 -8.77 11.43
N THR A 210 -15.43 -8.12 10.90
CA THR A 210 -14.71 -7.04 11.60
C THR A 210 -15.29 -5.65 11.33
N LEU A 211 -15.96 -5.44 10.20
CA LEU A 211 -16.50 -4.14 9.83
C LEU A 211 -17.53 -3.59 10.85
N PRO A 212 -18.46 -4.39 11.44
CA PRO A 212 -19.32 -3.91 12.51
C PRO A 212 -18.57 -3.48 13.77
N GLN A 213 -17.43 -4.14 14.07
CA GLN A 213 -16.57 -3.79 15.20
C GLN A 213 -15.84 -2.46 14.93
N ALA A 214 -15.32 -2.28 13.71
CA ALA A 214 -14.72 -1.00 13.28
C ALA A 214 -15.75 0.14 13.41
N LYS A 215 -16.98 -0.09 12.98
CA LYS A 215 -18.08 0.88 13.10
C LYS A 215 -18.35 1.30 14.54
N ALA A 216 -18.25 0.38 15.49
CA ALA A 216 -18.42 0.66 16.92
C ALA A 216 -17.28 1.54 17.50
N LEU A 217 -16.13 1.57 16.85
CA LEU A 217 -14.99 2.43 17.23
C LEU A 217 -15.12 3.86 16.68
N CYS A 218 -16.04 4.15 15.77
CA CYS A 218 -16.21 5.49 15.20
C CYS A 218 -16.52 6.53 16.27
N CYS A 219 -15.90 7.69 16.18
CA CYS A 219 -16.12 8.83 17.05
C CYS A 219 -16.22 10.17 16.29
N ASN A 220 -16.03 10.17 14.98
CA ASN A 220 -16.20 11.36 14.13
C ASN A 220 -16.61 10.98 12.70
N GLU A 221 -16.99 12.02 11.92
CA GLU A 221 -17.44 11.86 10.53
C GLU A 221 -16.37 11.24 9.60
N LYS A 222 -15.10 11.53 9.83
CA LYS A 222 -14.00 11.00 9.02
C LYS A 222 -13.89 9.48 9.13
N MET A 223 -14.06 8.95 10.35
CA MET A 223 -14.10 7.50 10.58
C MET A 223 -15.37 6.88 10.00
N GLU A 224 -16.51 7.55 10.11
CA GLU A 224 -17.78 7.08 9.52
C GLU A 224 -17.71 7.00 8.00
N GLN A 225 -17.10 7.99 7.33
CA GLN A 225 -16.87 7.99 5.89
C GLN A 225 -15.97 6.81 5.49
N ALA A 226 -14.87 6.58 6.22
CA ALA A 226 -13.99 5.46 5.97
C ALA A 226 -14.70 4.10 6.10
N VAL A 227 -15.55 3.93 7.11
CA VAL A 227 -16.38 2.72 7.26
C VAL A 227 -17.36 2.58 6.10
N GLN A 228 -17.98 3.67 5.64
CA GLN A 228 -18.90 3.64 4.51
C GLN A 228 -18.21 3.22 3.21
N GLU A 229 -16.97 3.65 2.99
CA GLU A 229 -16.16 3.20 1.85
C GLU A 229 -15.85 1.70 1.94
N LEU A 230 -15.47 1.20 3.11
CA LEU A 230 -15.26 -0.23 3.36
C LEU A 230 -16.55 -1.05 3.18
N GLU A 231 -17.71 -0.55 3.65
CA GLU A 231 -19.02 -1.20 3.44
C GLU A 231 -19.37 -1.31 1.95
N ASN A 232 -19.08 -0.27 1.16
CA ASN A 232 -19.31 -0.28 -0.28
C ASN A 232 -18.42 -1.32 -0.98
N ILE A 233 -17.15 -1.40 -0.59
CA ILE A 233 -16.22 -2.40 -1.11
C ILE A 233 -16.69 -3.81 -0.77
N LEU A 234 -17.02 -4.09 0.49
CA LEU A 234 -17.53 -5.39 0.91
C LEU A 234 -18.77 -5.81 0.09
N ARG A 235 -19.70 -4.87 -0.13
CA ARG A 235 -20.89 -5.12 -0.95
C ARG A 235 -20.53 -5.53 -2.37
N CYS A 236 -19.60 -4.82 -2.99
CA CYS A 236 -19.14 -5.11 -4.36
C CYS A 236 -18.36 -6.43 -4.43
N LEU A 237 -17.52 -6.72 -3.45
CA LEU A 237 -16.79 -7.99 -3.36
C LEU A 237 -17.75 -9.18 -3.25
N LYS A 238 -18.81 -9.06 -2.42
CA LYS A 238 -19.85 -10.10 -2.27
C LYS A 238 -20.60 -10.36 -3.58
N ILE A 239 -20.96 -9.30 -4.31
CA ILE A 239 -21.60 -9.46 -5.62
C ILE A 239 -20.73 -10.27 -6.58
N GLY A 240 -19.41 -10.07 -6.52
CA GLY A 240 -18.43 -10.76 -7.33
C GLY A 240 -17.94 -12.11 -6.78
N GLY A 241 -18.34 -12.50 -5.56
CA GLY A 241 -17.85 -13.72 -4.87
C GLY A 241 -16.34 -13.67 -4.60
N ASN A 242 -15.83 -12.49 -4.22
CA ASN A 242 -14.41 -12.24 -3.99
C ASN A 242 -14.09 -11.83 -2.54
N GLU A 243 -15.04 -11.95 -1.60
CA GLU A 243 -14.91 -11.48 -0.22
C GLU A 243 -14.09 -12.42 0.68
N GLU A 244 -14.06 -13.73 0.38
CA GLU A 244 -13.56 -14.77 1.30
C GLU A 244 -12.11 -14.62 1.74
N LYS A 245 -11.29 -13.90 0.97
CA LYS A 245 -9.84 -13.76 1.25
C LYS A 245 -9.43 -12.32 1.54
N VAL A 246 -10.40 -11.50 1.92
CA VAL A 246 -10.15 -10.10 2.31
C VAL A 246 -10.42 -9.94 3.79
N ASN A 247 -9.38 -9.58 4.53
CA ASN A 247 -9.48 -9.23 5.94
C ASN A 247 -9.38 -7.71 6.14
N LEU A 248 -9.88 -7.25 7.28
CA LEU A 248 -9.62 -5.91 7.79
C LEU A 248 -8.50 -5.98 8.85
N ASP A 249 -7.45 -5.18 8.67
CA ASP A 249 -6.32 -5.09 9.59
C ASP A 249 -5.79 -3.66 9.68
N PHE A 250 -6.16 -2.94 10.71
CA PHE A 250 -5.68 -1.57 10.92
C PHE A 250 -4.23 -1.51 11.43
N SER A 251 -3.56 -2.63 11.67
CA SER A 251 -2.10 -2.62 11.92
C SER A 251 -1.29 -2.34 10.65
N ILE A 252 -1.91 -2.46 9.48
CA ILE A 252 -1.34 -1.93 8.25
C ILE A 252 -1.51 -0.41 8.31
N VAL A 253 -0.47 0.26 8.79
CA VAL A 253 -0.37 1.72 8.80
C VAL A 253 0.80 2.16 7.93
N ASN A 254 0.65 3.31 7.31
CA ASN A 254 1.67 3.91 6.47
C ASN A 254 1.71 5.41 6.73
N ASP A 255 2.59 6.12 6.07
CA ASP A 255 2.69 7.57 6.17
C ASP A 255 1.32 8.22 5.91
N MET A 256 0.74 8.85 6.94
CA MET A 256 -0.58 9.49 6.88
C MET A 256 -0.60 10.74 5.99
N ASP A 257 0.56 11.36 5.76
CA ASP A 257 0.68 12.51 4.86
C ASP A 257 0.64 12.09 3.40
N TYR A 258 0.96 10.81 3.13
CA TYR A 258 0.99 10.27 1.78
C TYR A 258 -0.26 9.44 1.42
N TYR A 259 -0.73 8.59 2.33
CA TYR A 259 -1.86 7.70 2.10
C TYR A 259 -3.11 8.21 2.83
N THR A 260 -4.19 8.50 2.10
CA THR A 260 -5.42 9.05 2.67
C THR A 260 -6.60 8.09 2.65
N GLY A 261 -6.56 7.07 1.80
CA GLY A 261 -7.65 6.13 1.57
C GLY A 261 -7.31 4.71 2.00
N ILE A 262 -7.76 3.76 1.18
CA ILE A 262 -7.53 2.34 1.40
C ILE A 262 -6.10 1.99 1.07
N ILE A 263 -5.47 1.23 1.97
CA ILE A 263 -4.20 0.56 1.76
C ILE A 263 -4.38 -0.94 1.96
N PHE A 264 -3.52 -1.75 1.35
CA PHE A 264 -3.62 -3.20 1.47
C PHE A 264 -2.26 -3.88 1.34
N GLN A 265 -2.16 -5.07 1.92
CA GLN A 265 -1.02 -5.95 1.79
C GLN A 265 -1.47 -7.38 1.47
N GLY A 266 -0.75 -8.02 0.55
CA GLY A 266 -0.97 -9.41 0.20
C GLY A 266 -0.02 -10.33 0.98
N PHE A 267 -0.55 -11.45 1.46
CA PHE A 267 0.22 -12.50 2.11
C PHE A 267 0.02 -13.82 1.38
N ILE A 268 1.11 -14.56 1.15
CA ILE A 268 1.08 -15.87 0.53
C ILE A 268 1.66 -16.87 1.53
N ASN A 269 0.93 -17.95 1.78
CA ASN A 269 1.38 -18.98 2.72
C ASN A 269 2.75 -19.55 2.28
N GLY A 270 3.68 -19.61 3.23
CA GLY A 270 5.05 -20.07 3.00
C GLY A 270 6.00 -19.03 2.41
N VAL A 271 5.54 -17.78 2.18
CA VAL A 271 6.39 -16.64 1.81
C VAL A 271 6.53 -15.73 3.04
N PRO A 272 7.75 -15.47 3.54
CA PRO A 272 7.95 -14.77 4.80
C PRO A 272 7.76 -13.24 4.72
N SER A 273 7.49 -12.69 3.55
CA SER A 273 7.29 -11.26 3.32
C SER A 273 5.93 -10.99 2.70
N SER A 274 5.34 -9.84 3.02
CA SER A 274 4.16 -9.31 2.34
C SER A 274 4.48 -8.87 0.90
N ILE A 275 3.47 -8.80 0.08
CA ILE A 275 3.49 -8.36 -1.34
C ILE A 275 2.62 -7.11 -1.47
#